data_df8a851ba627734e1e646120d17c886b
#
_entry.id   df8a851ba627734e1e646120d17c886b
#
_cell.length_a   1.000
_cell.length_b   1.000
_cell.length_c   1.000
_cell.angle_alpha   90.00
_cell.angle_beta   90.00
_cell.angle_gamma   90.00
#
_symmetry.space_group_name_H-M   'P 1'
#
loop_
_entity.id
_entity.type
_entity.pdbx_description
1 polymer ?
#
loop_
_entity_poly.entity_id
_entity_poly.type
_entity_poly.pdbx_seq_one_letter_code
_entity_poly.pdbx_strand_id
1 'polypeptide(L)'
;ESCLSYELLECMATPIPPHSNALQSSNLWNSSREIKIFPEMTYKELVGNHGIQTWLENIQRVGFVLVKNTPATAEATKELMERIAYIRSSIFGGFSVWDNKLETPDDTAFTSLAIEPHTDGTYLHDAPGLQTLHCIQRDAEGGNNQLIDGLAIAETMRKKYPEAFEILCNINIPGRYIKTDTYLQAYRPVFRVNDDGEV
;
A
#
# COMPACT_ATOMS: atom_id res chain seq x y z
N GLU A 1 -8.78 28.10 -21.57
CA GLU A 1 -8.16 27.12 -22.49
C GLU A 1 -6.79 26.77 -21.97
N SER A 2 -6.60 25.52 -21.54
CA SER A 2 -5.32 25.01 -21.08
C SER A 2 -4.55 24.52 -22.30
N CYS A 3 -3.56 25.27 -22.76
CA CYS A 3 -2.62 24.79 -23.76
C CYS A 3 -1.54 23.94 -23.12
N LEU A 4 -1.52 22.65 -23.44
CA LEU A 4 -0.38 21.78 -23.14
C LEU A 4 0.75 22.09 -24.13
N SER A 5 2.00 22.20 -23.63
CA SER A 5 3.14 22.39 -24.52
C SER A 5 3.36 21.16 -25.39
N TYR A 6 3.91 21.37 -26.60
CA TYR A 6 4.24 20.26 -27.51
C TYR A 6 5.20 19.25 -26.88
N GLU A 7 6.17 19.74 -26.11
CA GLU A 7 7.12 18.89 -25.35
C GLU A 7 6.41 18.00 -24.31
N LEU A 8 5.38 18.53 -23.63
CA LEU A 8 4.58 17.76 -22.68
C LEU A 8 3.76 16.69 -23.41
N LEU A 9 3.18 17.02 -24.56
CA LEU A 9 2.44 16.06 -25.38
C LEU A 9 3.35 14.98 -25.97
N GLU A 10 4.57 15.32 -26.37
CA GLU A 10 5.58 14.34 -26.81
C GLU A 10 6.00 13.42 -25.66
N CYS A 11 6.21 13.97 -24.47
CA CYS A 11 6.52 13.19 -23.27
C CYS A 11 5.37 12.23 -22.88
N MET A 12 4.10 12.65 -23.07
CA MET A 12 2.92 11.81 -22.84
C MET A 12 2.70 10.76 -23.94
N ALA A 13 3.15 11.04 -25.16
CA ALA A 13 3.05 10.13 -26.30
C ALA A 13 4.20 9.11 -26.37
N THR A 14 5.30 9.37 -25.69
CA THR A 14 6.39 8.40 -25.59
C THR A 14 5.89 7.21 -24.77
N PRO A 15 5.88 5.99 -25.31
CA PRO A 15 5.54 4.82 -24.50
C PRO A 15 6.45 4.82 -23.29
N ILE A 16 5.88 4.93 -22.10
CA ILE A 16 6.62 4.67 -20.87
C ILE A 16 7.19 3.27 -21.09
N PRO A 17 8.53 3.08 -21.09
CA PRO A 17 9.08 1.75 -21.23
C PRO A 17 8.37 0.89 -20.16
N PRO A 18 7.96 -0.33 -20.50
CA PRO A 18 7.33 -1.18 -19.52
C PRO A 18 8.26 -1.15 -18.31
N HIS A 19 7.78 -0.53 -17.25
CA HIS A 19 8.51 -0.60 -16.01
C HIS A 19 8.63 -2.09 -15.76
N SER A 20 9.85 -2.59 -15.74
CA SER A 20 10.14 -3.90 -15.18
C SER A 20 9.86 -3.78 -13.67
N ASN A 21 8.60 -3.60 -13.37
CA ASN A 21 8.04 -3.62 -12.01
C ASN A 21 7.98 -5.06 -11.51
N ALA A 22 8.78 -5.91 -12.12
CA ALA A 22 9.11 -7.16 -11.50
C ALA A 22 9.71 -6.83 -10.14
N LEU A 23 8.88 -6.80 -9.12
CA LEU A 23 9.34 -7.19 -7.79
C LEU A 23 9.96 -8.56 -8.04
N GLN A 24 11.29 -8.54 -8.26
CA GLN A 24 11.99 -9.74 -8.69
C GLN A 24 11.60 -10.83 -7.70
N SER A 25 11.17 -11.96 -8.21
CA SER A 25 10.81 -13.15 -7.41
C SER A 25 11.90 -13.54 -6.38
N SER A 26 13.10 -13.01 -6.55
CA SER A 26 14.23 -13.14 -5.62
C SER A 26 14.10 -12.39 -4.29
N ASN A 27 13.16 -11.45 -4.16
CA ASN A 27 12.96 -10.63 -2.96
C ASN A 27 11.73 -11.03 -2.13
N LEU A 28 11.02 -12.09 -2.55
CA LEU A 28 9.87 -12.60 -1.82
C LEU A 28 10.30 -13.17 -0.47
N TRP A 29 9.47 -12.98 0.55
CA TRP A 29 9.76 -13.43 1.90
C TRP A 29 8.52 -14.06 2.56
N ASN A 30 8.72 -15.15 3.31
CA ASN A 30 7.68 -15.82 4.09
C ASN A 30 7.86 -15.59 5.59
N SER A 31 8.98 -15.01 5.98
CA SER A 31 9.26 -14.65 7.37
C SER A 31 10.25 -13.49 7.45
N SER A 32 10.27 -12.79 8.57
CA SER A 32 11.24 -11.72 8.82
C SER A 32 12.71 -12.18 8.74
N ARG A 33 12.98 -13.49 8.92
CA ARG A 33 14.33 -14.07 8.82
C ARG A 33 14.85 -14.11 7.39
N GLU A 34 13.98 -14.10 6.41
CA GLU A 34 14.34 -14.10 4.97
C GLU A 34 14.68 -12.69 4.49
N ILE A 35 14.28 -11.66 5.22
CA ILE A 35 14.62 -10.27 4.91
C ILE A 35 16.07 -10.02 5.36
N LYS A 36 17.01 -10.08 4.43
CA LYS A 36 18.44 -9.94 4.70
C LYS A 36 18.80 -8.61 5.37
N ILE A 37 18.18 -7.54 4.93
CA ILE A 37 18.34 -6.19 5.46
C ILE A 37 16.94 -5.68 5.78
N PHE A 38 16.67 -5.52 7.09
CA PHE A 38 15.37 -5.00 7.52
C PHE A 38 15.22 -3.53 7.06
N PRO A 39 14.12 -3.16 6.44
CA PRO A 39 13.98 -1.84 5.80
C PRO A 39 13.62 -0.77 6.84
N GLU A 40 14.60 -0.36 7.61
CA GLU A 40 14.47 0.74 8.58
C GLU A 40 15.16 2.00 8.06
N MET A 41 14.49 3.13 8.22
CA MET A 41 15.04 4.46 7.93
C MET A 41 14.60 5.44 9.00
N THR A 42 15.32 6.54 9.16
CA THR A 42 14.93 7.61 10.07
C THR A 42 14.23 8.74 9.32
N TYR A 43 13.35 9.46 10.02
CA TYR A 43 12.72 10.66 9.48
C TYR A 43 13.76 11.65 8.93
N LYS A 44 14.88 11.85 9.66
CA LYS A 44 15.96 12.75 9.25
C LYS A 44 16.61 12.37 7.92
N GLU A 45 16.80 11.08 7.67
CA GLU A 45 17.32 10.58 6.39
C GLU A 45 16.33 10.85 5.27
N LEU A 46 15.04 10.64 5.53
CA LEU A 46 13.99 10.78 4.53
C LEU A 46 13.69 12.22 4.15
N VAL A 47 13.79 13.18 5.07
CA VAL A 47 13.64 14.61 4.74
C VAL A 47 14.89 15.17 4.05
N GLY A 48 16.00 14.45 4.07
CA GLY A 48 17.22 14.78 3.33
C GLY A 48 17.10 14.56 1.82
N ASN A 49 18.03 15.14 1.05
CA ASN A 49 17.96 15.13 -0.41
C ASN A 49 18.13 13.76 -1.07
N HIS A 50 18.75 12.78 -0.41
CA HIS A 50 19.06 11.45 -0.94
C HIS A 50 18.21 10.33 -0.36
N GLY A 51 17.39 10.60 0.66
CA GLY A 51 16.63 9.58 1.35
C GLY A 51 15.51 8.95 0.53
N ILE A 52 14.91 9.71 -0.40
CA ILE A 52 13.75 9.25 -1.17
C ILE A 52 14.11 8.06 -2.06
N GLN A 53 15.24 8.09 -2.74
CA GLN A 53 15.65 6.98 -3.61
C GLN A 53 15.78 5.69 -2.80
N THR A 54 16.54 5.71 -1.70
CA THR A 54 16.71 4.53 -0.83
C THR A 54 15.39 4.07 -0.23
N TRP A 55 14.49 5.00 0.06
CA TRP A 55 13.16 4.68 0.55
C TRP A 55 12.35 3.90 -0.47
N LEU A 56 12.27 4.40 -1.71
CA LEU A 56 11.55 3.75 -2.80
C LEU A 56 12.18 2.40 -3.17
N GLU A 57 13.51 2.30 -3.19
CA GLU A 57 14.23 1.03 -3.40
C GLU A 57 13.89 -0.01 -2.32
N ASN A 58 13.80 0.40 -1.05
CA ASN A 58 13.38 -0.48 0.03
C ASN A 58 11.91 -0.93 -0.09
N ILE A 59 10.99 -0.01 -0.44
CA ILE A 59 9.59 -0.35 -0.70
C ILE A 59 9.50 -1.35 -1.86
N GLN A 60 10.22 -1.09 -2.96
CA GLN A 60 10.24 -1.99 -4.11
C GLN A 60 10.83 -3.36 -3.75
N ARG A 61 11.84 -3.40 -2.89
CA ARG A 61 12.53 -4.63 -2.52
C ARG A 61 11.73 -5.57 -1.63
N VAL A 62 10.98 -5.04 -0.65
CA VAL A 62 10.31 -5.86 0.38
C VAL A 62 8.85 -5.47 0.65
N GLY A 63 8.34 -4.44 -0.01
CA GLY A 63 6.94 -4.01 0.10
C GLY A 63 6.65 -3.04 1.24
N PHE A 64 7.59 -2.77 2.16
CA PHE A 64 7.38 -1.86 3.29
C PHE A 64 8.68 -1.20 3.77
N VAL A 65 8.56 -0.14 4.55
CA VAL A 65 9.67 0.48 5.28
C VAL A 65 9.19 0.96 6.65
N LEU A 66 9.96 0.69 7.68
CA LEU A 66 9.75 1.23 9.02
C LEU A 66 10.50 2.56 9.17
N VAL A 67 9.76 3.64 9.35
CA VAL A 67 10.35 4.97 9.56
C VAL A 67 10.40 5.28 11.05
N LYS A 68 11.60 5.48 11.57
CA LYS A 68 11.84 5.79 12.98
C LYS A 68 12.01 7.29 13.21
N ASN A 69 11.72 7.70 14.46
CA ASN A 69 11.94 9.06 14.94
C ASN A 69 11.18 10.13 14.13
N THR A 70 10.04 9.78 13.55
CA THR A 70 9.12 10.76 12.99
C THR A 70 8.55 11.59 14.13
N PRO A 71 8.59 12.94 14.04
CA PRO A 71 7.93 13.78 15.04
C PRO A 71 6.47 13.36 15.23
N ALA A 72 6.02 13.26 16.48
CA ALA A 72 4.69 12.77 16.83
C ALA A 72 3.58 13.77 16.47
N THR A 73 3.52 14.21 15.22
CA THR A 73 2.54 15.15 14.67
C THR A 73 2.03 14.67 13.32
N ALA A 74 0.80 15.04 13.01
CA ALA A 74 0.17 14.75 11.73
C ALA A 74 0.90 15.45 10.57
N GLU A 75 1.36 16.66 10.80
CA GLU A 75 2.05 17.50 9.81
C GLU A 75 3.35 16.85 9.35
N ALA A 76 4.15 16.30 10.28
CA ALA A 76 5.40 15.63 9.94
C ALA A 76 5.16 14.39 9.06
N THR A 77 4.09 13.66 9.33
CA THR A 77 3.70 12.51 8.49
C THR A 77 3.27 12.96 7.10
N LYS A 78 2.46 14.01 7.03
CA LYS A 78 1.97 14.56 5.76
C LYS A 78 3.14 15.06 4.91
N GLU A 79 4.03 15.88 5.49
CA GLU A 79 5.21 16.38 4.81
C GLU A 79 6.08 15.25 4.24
N LEU A 80 6.25 14.17 5.01
CA LEU A 80 7.02 13.03 4.58
C LEU A 80 6.37 12.33 3.39
N MET A 81 5.05 12.10 3.44
CA MET A 81 4.33 11.42 2.36
C MET A 81 4.30 12.23 1.06
N GLU A 82 4.14 13.55 1.16
CA GLU A 82 4.14 14.46 0.01
C GLU A 82 5.49 14.52 -0.72
N ARG A 83 6.55 13.99 -0.12
CA ARG A 83 7.85 13.81 -0.80
C ARG A 83 7.84 12.68 -1.83
N ILE A 84 6.99 11.67 -1.67
CA ILE A 84 6.83 10.57 -2.64
C ILE A 84 5.84 10.98 -3.71
N ALA A 85 4.63 11.38 -3.29
CA ALA A 85 3.53 11.74 -4.17
C ALA A 85 2.47 12.56 -3.41
N TYR A 86 1.54 13.15 -4.14
CA TYR A 86 0.37 13.76 -3.51
C TYR A 86 -0.45 12.73 -2.73
N ILE A 87 -1.02 13.14 -1.61
CA ILE A 87 -1.88 12.27 -0.81
C ILE A 87 -3.24 12.18 -1.50
N ARG A 88 -3.62 10.98 -1.90
CA ARG A 88 -4.90 10.73 -2.57
C ARG A 88 -6.07 10.94 -1.61
N SER A 89 -7.01 11.77 -1.98
CA SER A 89 -8.26 11.91 -1.26
C SER A 89 -9.23 10.78 -1.62
N SER A 90 -9.88 10.23 -0.62
CA SER A 90 -10.93 9.23 -0.73
C SER A 90 -12.19 9.68 0.02
N ILE A 91 -13.20 8.83 0.12
CA ILE A 91 -14.38 9.09 0.96
C ILE A 91 -14.03 9.27 2.45
N PHE A 92 -12.86 8.80 2.88
CA PHE A 92 -12.33 8.98 4.24
C PHE A 92 -11.45 10.23 4.36
N GLY A 93 -11.38 11.07 3.34
CA GLY A 93 -10.40 12.13 3.22
C GLY A 93 -9.08 11.65 2.65
N GLY A 94 -8.09 12.55 2.57
CA GLY A 94 -6.72 12.23 2.13
C GLY A 94 -5.80 11.89 3.29
N PHE A 95 -6.08 12.45 4.45
CA PHE A 95 -5.27 12.30 5.65
C PHE A 95 -6.17 12.41 6.88
N SER A 96 -6.07 11.48 7.81
CA SER A 96 -6.87 11.46 9.02
C SER A 96 -6.05 11.08 10.25
N VAL A 97 -6.41 11.68 11.37
CA VAL A 97 -5.90 11.30 12.70
C VAL A 97 -7.09 10.77 13.49
N TRP A 98 -6.92 9.62 14.10
CA TRP A 98 -7.97 9.00 14.91
C TRP A 98 -7.40 8.44 16.22
N ASP A 99 -8.27 8.25 17.19
CA ASP A 99 -7.98 7.49 18.39
C ASP A 99 -9.05 6.38 18.59
N ASN A 100 -8.73 5.40 19.42
CA ASN A 100 -9.62 4.26 19.69
C ASN A 100 -10.66 4.54 20.78
N LYS A 101 -10.98 5.80 21.05
CA LYS A 101 -11.92 6.23 22.11
C LYS A 101 -13.34 6.51 21.59
N LEU A 102 -13.62 6.20 20.32
CA LEU A 102 -14.94 6.42 19.74
C LEU A 102 -15.98 5.51 20.40
N GLU A 103 -17.02 6.11 20.97
CA GLU A 103 -18.11 5.40 21.64
C GLU A 103 -18.99 4.59 20.67
N THR A 104 -19.03 5.00 19.40
CA THR A 104 -19.76 4.33 18.31
C THR A 104 -18.86 4.16 17.10
N PRO A 105 -18.05 3.11 17.04
CA PRO A 105 -17.16 2.89 15.92
C PRO A 105 -17.95 2.45 14.69
N ASP A 106 -17.82 3.23 13.64
CA ASP A 106 -18.40 2.93 12.32
C ASP A 106 -17.58 1.90 11.53
N ASP A 107 -16.39 1.60 12.00
CA ASP A 107 -15.44 0.71 11.34
C ASP A 107 -14.62 -0.04 12.40
N THR A 108 -14.20 -1.27 12.09
CA THR A 108 -13.36 -2.11 12.94
C THR A 108 -12.01 -1.43 13.27
N ALA A 109 -11.52 -0.58 12.38
CA ALA A 109 -10.28 0.18 12.59
C ALA A 109 -10.33 1.11 13.82
N PHE A 110 -11.52 1.52 14.27
CA PHE A 110 -11.71 2.36 15.46
C PHE A 110 -12.02 1.56 16.72
N THR A 111 -11.86 0.26 16.68
CA THR A 111 -12.13 -0.64 17.80
C THR A 111 -10.84 -1.25 18.37
N SER A 112 -10.97 -1.93 19.50
CA SER A 112 -9.90 -2.76 20.07
C SER A 112 -9.88 -4.20 19.54
N LEU A 113 -10.72 -4.51 18.55
CA LEU A 113 -10.79 -5.85 17.95
C LEU A 113 -9.58 -6.10 17.06
N ALA A 114 -9.15 -7.35 17.01
CA ALA A 114 -8.12 -7.76 16.07
C ALA A 114 -8.66 -7.67 14.63
N ILE A 115 -7.82 -7.17 13.73
CA ILE A 115 -8.10 -7.11 12.30
C ILE A 115 -7.14 -8.09 11.61
N GLU A 116 -7.71 -9.05 10.92
CA GLU A 116 -6.93 -10.03 10.16
C GLU A 116 -6.19 -9.36 9.00
N PRO A 117 -5.08 -9.96 8.52
CA PRO A 117 -4.34 -9.44 7.37
C PRO A 117 -5.25 -9.25 6.15
N HIS A 118 -5.18 -8.06 5.56
CA HIS A 118 -6.03 -7.65 4.44
C HIS A 118 -5.33 -6.58 3.60
N THR A 119 -5.92 -6.27 2.47
CA THR A 119 -5.62 -5.09 1.68
C THR A 119 -6.79 -4.13 1.73
N ASP A 120 -6.52 -2.86 1.93
CA ASP A 120 -7.54 -1.82 1.96
C ASP A 120 -8.06 -1.45 0.57
N GLY A 121 -9.27 -0.89 0.55
CA GLY A 121 -9.83 -0.25 -0.63
C GLY A 121 -10.23 -1.21 -1.76
N THR A 122 -10.55 -2.47 -1.46
CA THR A 122 -11.00 -3.45 -2.48
C THR A 122 -12.27 -3.04 -3.21
N TYR A 123 -13.04 -2.12 -2.66
CA TYR A 123 -14.24 -1.51 -3.23
C TYR A 123 -13.96 -0.28 -4.11
N LEU A 124 -12.71 0.15 -4.22
CA LEU A 124 -12.27 1.23 -5.10
C LEU A 124 -11.80 0.66 -6.44
N HIS A 125 -12.08 1.33 -7.55
CA HIS A 125 -11.55 0.94 -8.87
C HIS A 125 -10.02 0.93 -8.88
N ASP A 126 -9.41 1.95 -8.27
CA ASP A 126 -7.97 1.99 -8.01
C ASP A 126 -7.73 1.79 -6.52
N ALA A 127 -7.12 0.69 -6.15
CA ALA A 127 -6.68 0.48 -4.78
C ALA A 127 -5.56 1.47 -4.41
N PRO A 128 -5.37 1.79 -3.11
CA PRO A 128 -4.20 2.53 -2.66
C PRO A 128 -2.90 1.83 -3.08
N GLY A 129 -1.98 2.57 -3.69
CA GLY A 129 -0.66 2.02 -4.06
C GLY A 129 0.25 1.90 -2.85
N LEU A 130 0.23 2.92 -1.98
CA LEU A 130 0.96 2.96 -0.73
C LEU A 130 0.03 3.42 0.40
N GLN A 131 0.21 2.86 1.57
CA GLN A 131 -0.48 3.26 2.80
C GLN A 131 0.55 3.53 3.89
N THR A 132 0.33 4.59 4.65
CA THR A 132 1.19 4.95 5.78
C THR A 132 0.37 5.00 7.05
N LEU A 133 0.87 4.33 8.07
CA LEU A 133 0.34 4.38 9.43
C LEU A 133 1.40 4.95 10.36
N HIS A 134 1.07 5.99 11.10
CA HIS A 134 1.95 6.60 12.09
C HIS A 134 1.34 6.51 13.47
N CYS A 135 1.99 5.81 14.38
CA CYS A 135 1.63 5.79 15.79
C CYS A 135 2.15 7.06 16.46
N ILE A 136 1.30 8.08 16.55
CA ILE A 136 1.63 9.38 17.17
C ILE A 136 1.73 9.23 18.69
N GLN A 137 0.81 8.46 19.29
CA GLN A 137 0.76 8.21 20.72
C GLN A 137 0.39 6.75 20.97
N ARG A 138 1.09 6.10 21.88
CA ARG A 138 0.82 4.73 22.28
C ARG A 138 0.49 4.66 23.76
N ASP A 139 -0.78 4.48 24.08
CA ASP A 139 -1.29 4.42 25.45
C ASP A 139 -1.80 3.03 25.83
N ALA A 140 -1.71 2.05 24.91
CA ALA A 140 -2.26 0.72 25.13
C ALA A 140 -1.19 -0.38 24.96
N GLU A 141 -1.44 -1.52 25.57
CA GLU A 141 -0.73 -2.76 25.28
C GLU A 141 -1.31 -3.43 24.03
N GLY A 142 -0.49 -4.12 23.25
CA GLY A 142 -0.91 -4.76 22.00
C GLY A 142 -0.82 -3.84 20.79
N GLY A 143 -1.73 -4.01 19.82
CA GLY A 143 -1.77 -3.23 18.59
C GLY A 143 -0.56 -3.46 17.67
N ASN A 144 0.04 -4.65 17.71
CA ASN A 144 1.15 -5.00 16.83
C ASN A 144 0.66 -5.14 15.40
N ASN A 145 1.38 -4.54 14.46
CA ASN A 145 1.10 -4.73 13.03
C ASN A 145 1.73 -6.05 12.55
N GLN A 146 0.96 -6.80 11.80
CA GLN A 146 1.42 -7.99 11.09
C GLN A 146 1.47 -7.68 9.59
N LEU A 147 2.62 -7.93 8.98
CA LEU A 147 2.83 -7.77 7.55
C LEU A 147 2.97 -9.14 6.90
N ILE A 148 2.39 -9.30 5.72
CA ILE A 148 2.43 -10.51 4.92
C ILE A 148 2.82 -10.14 3.49
N ASP A 149 3.77 -10.86 2.91
CA ASP A 149 4.12 -10.70 1.52
C ASP A 149 3.07 -11.40 0.63
N GLY A 150 2.18 -10.60 0.06
CA GLY A 150 1.11 -11.08 -0.82
C GLY A 150 1.64 -11.74 -2.11
N LEU A 151 2.80 -11.28 -2.62
CA LEU A 151 3.42 -11.87 -3.80
C LEU A 151 4.02 -13.25 -3.49
N ALA A 152 4.61 -13.41 -2.30
CA ALA A 152 5.08 -14.72 -1.85
C ALA A 152 3.92 -15.73 -1.68
N ILE A 153 2.75 -15.26 -1.23
CA ILE A 153 1.53 -16.07 -1.19
C ILE A 153 1.11 -16.48 -2.61
N ALA A 154 1.03 -15.53 -3.54
CA ALA A 154 0.64 -15.78 -4.92
C ALA A 154 1.55 -16.83 -5.59
N GLU A 155 2.87 -16.70 -5.44
CA GLU A 155 3.83 -17.67 -5.97
C GLU A 155 3.74 -19.02 -5.28
N THR A 156 3.45 -19.06 -3.99
CA THR A 156 3.20 -20.30 -3.26
C THR A 156 1.96 -21.01 -3.79
N MET A 157 0.89 -20.24 -4.01
CA MET A 157 -0.35 -20.78 -4.58
C MET A 157 -0.17 -21.28 -6.01
N ARG A 158 0.51 -20.51 -6.85
CA ARG A 158 0.83 -20.91 -8.23
C ARG A 158 1.53 -22.27 -8.28
N LYS A 159 2.49 -22.50 -7.37
CA LYS A 159 3.28 -23.73 -7.31
C LYS A 159 2.54 -24.91 -6.71
N LYS A 160 1.80 -24.68 -5.61
CA LYS A 160 1.18 -25.76 -4.83
C LYS A 160 -0.28 -26.06 -5.21
N TYR A 161 -0.99 -25.04 -5.69
CA TYR A 161 -2.42 -25.09 -5.97
C TYR A 161 -2.75 -24.38 -7.29
N PRO A 162 -2.20 -24.84 -8.44
CA PRO A 162 -2.29 -24.11 -9.72
C PRO A 162 -3.73 -23.86 -10.16
N GLU A 163 -4.62 -24.80 -9.99
CA GLU A 163 -6.04 -24.65 -10.34
C GLU A 163 -6.71 -23.53 -9.51
N ALA A 164 -6.44 -23.50 -8.21
CA ALA A 164 -6.97 -22.46 -7.34
C ALA A 164 -6.35 -21.08 -7.68
N PHE A 165 -5.06 -21.03 -8.03
CA PHE A 165 -4.40 -19.81 -8.49
C PHE A 165 -5.07 -19.27 -9.76
N GLU A 166 -5.34 -20.11 -10.75
CA GLU A 166 -6.05 -19.70 -11.97
C GLU A 166 -7.44 -19.14 -11.68
N ILE A 167 -8.20 -19.77 -10.79
CA ILE A 167 -9.51 -19.26 -10.37
C ILE A 167 -9.37 -17.86 -9.79
N LEU A 168 -8.40 -17.64 -8.90
CA LEU A 168 -8.17 -16.35 -8.24
C LEU A 168 -7.63 -15.27 -9.18
N CYS A 169 -7.06 -15.65 -10.32
CA CYS A 169 -6.68 -14.73 -11.38
C CYS A 169 -7.83 -14.36 -12.32
N ASN A 170 -8.79 -15.24 -12.53
CA ASN A 170 -9.81 -15.10 -13.56
C ASN A 170 -11.20 -14.70 -13.03
N ILE A 171 -11.48 -14.98 -11.76
CA ILE A 171 -12.79 -14.66 -11.17
C ILE A 171 -12.75 -13.31 -10.50
N ASN A 172 -13.58 -12.38 -11.00
CA ASN A 172 -13.76 -11.08 -10.38
C ASN A 172 -14.62 -11.18 -9.12
N ILE A 173 -14.06 -10.76 -8.00
CA ILE A 173 -14.73 -10.72 -6.71
C ILE A 173 -15.25 -9.30 -6.47
N PRO A 174 -16.52 -9.11 -6.04
CA PRO A 174 -17.05 -7.81 -5.68
C PRO A 174 -16.48 -7.34 -4.34
N GLY A 175 -15.74 -6.24 -4.33
CA GLY A 175 -15.49 -5.44 -3.14
C GLY A 175 -16.61 -4.42 -2.98
N ARG A 176 -17.20 -4.29 -1.79
CA ARG A 176 -18.30 -3.36 -1.53
C ARG A 176 -18.06 -2.58 -0.25
N TYR A 177 -18.42 -1.30 -0.29
CA TYR A 177 -18.54 -0.44 0.88
C TYR A 177 -19.92 0.19 0.85
N ILE A 178 -20.72 -0.06 1.88
CA ILE A 178 -22.12 0.36 1.95
C ILE A 178 -22.35 1.07 3.28
N LYS A 179 -22.70 2.35 3.19
CA LYS A 179 -23.23 3.15 4.32
C LYS A 179 -24.48 3.89 3.85
N THR A 180 -25.15 4.57 4.76
CA THR A 180 -26.43 5.26 4.51
C THR A 180 -26.39 6.15 3.26
N ASP A 181 -25.31 6.90 3.08
CA ASP A 181 -25.17 7.87 1.99
C ASP A 181 -24.05 7.52 0.99
N THR A 182 -23.47 6.33 1.10
CA THR A 182 -22.32 5.96 0.28
C THR A 182 -22.43 4.50 -0.16
N TYR A 183 -22.35 4.29 -1.47
CA TYR A 183 -22.26 2.97 -2.07
C TYR A 183 -21.06 2.95 -3.03
N LEU A 184 -20.05 2.17 -2.70
CA LEU A 184 -18.91 1.92 -3.57
C LEU A 184 -18.82 0.43 -3.88
N GLN A 185 -18.51 0.13 -5.11
CA GLN A 185 -18.31 -1.24 -5.56
C GLN A 185 -17.29 -1.30 -6.67
N ALA A 186 -16.38 -2.24 -6.57
CA ALA A 186 -15.46 -2.59 -7.63
C ALA A 186 -15.37 -4.12 -7.78
N TYR A 187 -15.02 -4.56 -8.96
CA TYR A 187 -14.83 -5.97 -9.28
C TYR A 187 -13.39 -6.18 -9.73
N ARG A 188 -12.72 -7.13 -9.13
CA ARG A 188 -11.35 -7.49 -9.53
C ARG A 188 -11.02 -8.93 -9.14
N PRO A 189 -10.07 -9.56 -9.81
CA PRO A 189 -9.51 -10.83 -9.35
C PRO A 189 -8.68 -10.60 -8.09
N VAL A 190 -8.38 -11.67 -7.35
CA VAL A 190 -7.48 -11.61 -6.19
C VAL A 190 -6.05 -11.34 -6.64
N PHE A 191 -5.61 -12.02 -7.70
CA PHE A 191 -4.30 -11.80 -8.31
C PHE A 191 -4.47 -11.25 -9.73
N ARG A 192 -3.57 -10.35 -10.11
CA ARG A 192 -3.40 -9.93 -11.49
C ARG A 192 -2.05 -10.41 -11.97
N VAL A 193 -2.03 -10.95 -13.15
CA VAL A 193 -0.82 -11.42 -13.82
C VAL A 193 -0.61 -10.53 -15.04
N ASN A 194 0.59 -10.00 -15.20
CA ASN A 194 0.96 -9.22 -16.39
C ASN A 194 1.26 -10.14 -17.59
N ASP A 195 1.54 -9.54 -18.75
CA ASP A 195 1.84 -10.29 -19.98
C ASP A 195 3.11 -11.15 -19.88
N ASP A 196 4.01 -10.83 -18.97
CA ASP A 196 5.23 -11.59 -18.67
C ASP A 196 4.98 -12.76 -17.70
N GLY A 197 3.76 -12.91 -17.21
CA GLY A 197 3.37 -13.96 -16.27
C GLY A 197 3.69 -13.65 -14.81
N GLU A 198 4.03 -12.40 -14.48
CA GLU A 198 4.31 -11.96 -13.10
C GLU A 198 3.03 -11.46 -12.42
N VAL A 199 2.91 -11.66 -11.11
CA VAL A 199 1.79 -11.20 -10.29
C VAL A 199 1.97 -9.77 -9.88
#